data_7610bb886c6bf3ad5f8322eecb0de706
#
_entry.id   7610bb886c6bf3ad5f8322eecb0de706
#
_cell.length_a   1.000
_cell.length_b   1.000
_cell.length_c   1.000
_cell.angle_alpha   90.00
_cell.angle_beta   90.00
_cell.angle_gamma   90.00
#
_symmetry.space_group_name_H-M   'P 1'
#
loop_
_entity.id
_entity.type
_entity.pdbx_description
1 polymer ?
#
loop_
_entity_poly.entity_id
_entity_poly.type
_entity_poly.pdbx_seq_one_letter_code
_entity_poly.pdbx_strand_id
1 'polypeptide(L)'
;MKTMIYSMFALMLLATALTACSDDDFGPDPSKDWNGTTYFFLPTDEAGFNTYYMPSVGRCGDPMPFYDQKAGEFKVLYLQEYDNNGACYHPYWGVSTKDGANYTSLGEVLPTGTSTNQQDASLGTGCAIYNEKDGLYYIYYTGYNVLLPNHEVVMRATSPDFKTWTKDNVWALKGTDYGYDANDFRDPQIFVADDGLYHMVIASKLKFAEFKSSDMKTWEHVGSFPMIWDRMCECPDIFKMGDWWYIVYSEGYKASWSRKVKYMMAPTFEDLKACFNDPGANWPKDGKEGVLDSRAFYAAKTASNGTDRLIWGWCPYRTGADIHEKNLNVGAGDGNEPNWSGALVCHKIIQHADGTLTLGEVPAMASKYDKAQALNVMECNGYDNGTLSGDNAYVLYNRLGTCNHISFTVKTSNNWDKFGISLVRHTDIDYYYTLVVNPEDENHRKVNFEQEGFRMVKVYDEDGKEKEVRVNGCGFVEGIDGYWFERPQDNVYHIDIYTDNSVLVLYINDVCAYTQRIYGIQKNCWSINNYGGSVTVSDVKVYQQ
;
A
#
# COMPACT_ATOMS: atom_id res chain seq x y z
N MET A 1 -14.66 33.49 -39.00
CA MET A 1 -15.70 32.46 -39.15
C MET A 1 -15.21 31.01 -38.92
N LYS A 2 -13.96 30.66 -39.16
CA LYS A 2 -13.43 29.31 -38.85
C LYS A 2 -13.14 29.07 -37.37
N THR A 3 -12.79 30.09 -36.60
CA THR A 3 -12.46 29.97 -35.17
C THR A 3 -13.71 29.81 -34.28
N MET A 4 -14.87 30.22 -34.76
CA MET A 4 -16.12 30.11 -34.01
C MET A 4 -16.76 28.72 -34.10
N ILE A 5 -16.44 27.96 -35.15
CA ILE A 5 -16.97 26.60 -35.35
C ILE A 5 -16.28 25.58 -34.44
N TYR A 6 -14.98 25.77 -34.17
CA TYR A 6 -14.25 24.88 -33.25
C TYR A 6 -14.66 25.06 -31.78
N SER A 7 -15.06 26.26 -31.37
CA SER A 7 -15.56 26.53 -30.03
C SER A 7 -16.96 25.93 -29.80
N MET A 8 -17.79 25.83 -30.81
CA MET A 8 -19.12 25.22 -30.71
C MET A 8 -19.02 23.66 -30.68
N PHE A 9 -18.07 23.07 -31.38
CA PHE A 9 -17.86 21.62 -31.32
C PHE A 9 -17.26 21.17 -29.97
N ALA A 10 -16.36 21.95 -29.39
CA ALA A 10 -15.81 21.69 -28.06
C ALA A 10 -16.89 21.84 -26.95
N LEU A 11 -17.80 22.78 -27.07
CA LEU A 11 -18.92 22.93 -26.13
C LEU A 11 -19.98 21.82 -26.29
N MET A 12 -20.22 21.31 -27.49
CA MET A 12 -21.14 20.18 -27.68
C MET A 12 -20.57 18.86 -27.17
N LEU A 13 -19.28 18.64 -27.24
CA LEU A 13 -18.64 17.46 -26.66
C LEU A 13 -18.58 17.52 -25.12
N LEU A 14 -18.49 18.72 -24.52
CA LEU A 14 -18.60 18.87 -23.06
C LEU A 14 -20.04 18.74 -22.55
N ALA A 15 -21.05 19.12 -23.38
CA ALA A 15 -22.46 19.02 -22.96
C ALA A 15 -23.00 17.60 -23.01
N THR A 16 -22.42 16.70 -23.79
CA THR A 16 -22.79 15.26 -23.82
C THR A 16 -22.11 14.43 -22.75
N ALA A 17 -21.05 14.95 -22.11
CA ALA A 17 -20.37 14.27 -21.01
C ALA A 17 -20.99 14.54 -19.61
N LEU A 18 -21.95 15.47 -19.52
CA LEU A 18 -22.55 15.88 -18.24
C LEU A 18 -24.00 15.38 -18.03
N THR A 19 -24.53 14.52 -18.92
CA THR A 19 -25.89 13.99 -18.79
C THR A 19 -25.98 12.48 -18.54
N ALA A 20 -24.89 11.83 -18.15
CA ALA A 20 -24.86 10.39 -17.90
C ALA A 20 -24.56 10.05 -16.43
N CYS A 21 -25.26 10.68 -15.52
CA CYS A 21 -25.34 10.22 -14.14
C CYS A 21 -26.76 10.40 -13.64
N SER A 22 -27.67 9.48 -14.06
CA SER A 22 -28.85 9.20 -13.26
C SER A 22 -28.46 8.13 -12.25
N ASP A 23 -28.86 8.27 -11.00
CA ASP A 23 -28.57 7.34 -9.91
C ASP A 23 -29.07 5.89 -10.15
N ASP A 24 -29.76 5.64 -11.24
CA ASP A 24 -30.28 4.33 -11.63
C ASP A 24 -29.50 3.66 -12.77
N ASP A 25 -28.48 4.28 -13.34
CA ASP A 25 -27.68 3.69 -14.39
C ASP A 25 -26.47 2.97 -13.79
N PHE A 26 -26.68 1.75 -13.37
CA PHE A 26 -25.64 0.86 -12.89
C PHE A 26 -24.63 0.46 -13.98
N GLY A 27 -24.51 1.24 -15.03
CA GLY A 27 -23.70 0.89 -16.18
C GLY A 27 -24.20 -0.41 -16.85
N PRO A 28 -23.69 -0.76 -18.01
CA PRO A 28 -24.10 -1.99 -18.66
C PRO A 28 -23.92 -3.16 -17.70
N ASP A 29 -24.99 -3.95 -17.52
CA ASP A 29 -24.94 -5.18 -16.78
C ASP A 29 -23.80 -6.03 -17.35
N PRO A 30 -22.71 -6.25 -16.61
CA PRO A 30 -21.55 -6.92 -17.16
C PRO A 30 -21.87 -8.33 -17.67
N SER A 31 -22.99 -8.92 -17.23
CA SER A 31 -23.45 -10.22 -17.72
C SER A 31 -24.16 -10.12 -19.06
N LYS A 32 -24.71 -8.97 -19.40
CA LYS A 32 -25.59 -8.79 -20.58
C LYS A 32 -24.93 -8.06 -21.74
N ASP A 33 -23.95 -7.21 -21.46
CA ASP A 33 -23.32 -6.39 -22.50
C ASP A 33 -22.04 -6.98 -23.07
N TRP A 34 -21.85 -8.27 -22.86
CA TRP A 34 -20.75 -8.97 -23.48
C TRP A 34 -20.99 -9.26 -24.94
N ASN A 35 -21.06 -8.22 -25.72
CA ASN A 35 -21.08 -8.33 -27.18
C ASN A 35 -19.66 -8.42 -27.78
N GLY A 36 -18.66 -8.67 -26.94
CA GLY A 36 -17.30 -8.90 -27.38
C GLY A 36 -16.44 -7.67 -27.52
N THR A 37 -16.88 -6.51 -27.09
CA THR A 37 -15.99 -5.36 -27.03
C THR A 37 -15.28 -5.30 -25.69
N THR A 38 -14.02 -5.09 -25.79
CA THR A 38 -13.04 -5.26 -24.74
C THR A 38 -12.96 -4.22 -23.67
N TYR A 39 -13.77 -3.26 -23.74
CA TYR A 39 -13.63 -2.20 -22.79
C TYR A 39 -14.19 -2.39 -21.45
N PHE A 40 -14.18 -3.57 -21.04
CA PHE A 40 -14.79 -4.04 -20.07
C PHE A 40 -14.11 -3.72 -18.87
N PHE A 41 -13.48 -3.11 -18.51
CA PHE A 41 -13.09 -3.44 -17.42
C PHE A 41 -12.28 -3.13 -16.50
N LEU A 42 -11.66 -2.09 -16.56
CA LEU A 42 -11.24 -1.50 -15.35
C LEU A 42 -12.11 -0.29 -15.24
N PRO A 43 -13.15 -0.32 -14.44
CA PRO A 43 -13.70 0.90 -13.99
C PRO A 43 -12.51 1.65 -13.42
N THR A 44 -12.10 2.70 -14.10
CA THR A 44 -11.19 3.68 -13.53
C THR A 44 -11.76 4.07 -12.20
N ASP A 45 -10.92 4.15 -11.18
CA ASP A 45 -11.34 4.67 -9.91
C ASP A 45 -12.12 5.96 -10.14
N GLU A 46 -13.33 6.05 -9.61
CA GLU A 46 -14.15 7.25 -9.73
C GLU A 46 -13.41 8.42 -9.09
N ALA A 47 -13.69 9.61 -9.53
CA ALA A 47 -12.98 10.81 -9.12
C ALA A 47 -12.98 10.96 -7.59
N GLY A 48 -11.81 10.84 -7.01
CA GLY A 48 -11.53 11.13 -5.61
C GLY A 48 -11.63 9.94 -4.65
N PHE A 49 -10.51 9.64 -4.05
CA PHE A 49 -10.44 8.77 -2.89
C PHE A 49 -10.87 9.56 -1.64
N ASN A 50 -11.61 8.94 -0.74
CA ASN A 50 -12.17 9.59 0.44
C ASN A 50 -11.48 9.16 1.74
N THR A 51 -11.00 7.93 1.79
CA THR A 51 -10.37 7.33 2.97
C THR A 51 -8.89 7.13 2.78
N TYR A 52 -8.50 6.56 1.64
CA TYR A 52 -7.12 6.43 1.22
C TYR A 52 -6.78 7.59 0.31
N TYR A 53 -5.59 8.17 0.50
CA TYR A 53 -5.24 9.37 -0.25
C TYR A 53 -4.68 9.05 -1.63
N MET A 54 -5.24 9.69 -2.64
CA MET A 54 -4.70 9.76 -3.99
C MET A 54 -4.68 11.23 -4.41
N PRO A 55 -3.57 11.75 -4.96
CA PRO A 55 -3.55 13.11 -5.48
C PRO A 55 -4.48 13.23 -6.69
N SER A 56 -4.99 14.46 -6.95
CA SER A 56 -5.86 14.73 -8.09
C SER A 56 -5.19 14.53 -9.45
N VAL A 57 -3.87 14.52 -9.48
CA VAL A 57 -3.05 14.25 -10.68
C VAL A 57 -1.89 13.36 -10.27
N GLY A 58 -1.71 12.27 -10.99
CA GLY A 58 -0.64 11.31 -10.71
C GLY A 58 -0.90 10.43 -9.49
N ARG A 59 0.15 9.98 -8.83
CA ARG A 59 0.09 8.97 -7.76
C ARG A 59 1.14 9.22 -6.68
N CYS A 60 0.93 8.59 -5.52
CA CYS A 60 1.90 8.59 -4.43
C CYS A 60 2.91 7.45 -4.59
N GLY A 61 4.18 7.79 -4.66
CA GLY A 61 5.28 6.87 -4.39
C GLY A 61 5.72 6.97 -2.92
N ASP A 62 6.74 6.29 -2.58
CA ASP A 62 7.37 6.09 -1.27
C ASP A 62 7.05 7.14 -0.20
N PRO A 63 6.17 6.83 0.77
CA PRO A 63 5.77 7.78 1.80
C PRO A 63 6.87 7.99 2.83
N MET A 64 6.99 9.22 3.29
CA MET A 64 7.98 9.67 4.27
C MET A 64 7.25 10.43 5.38
N PRO A 65 6.61 9.73 6.32
CA PRO A 65 5.84 10.35 7.39
C PRO A 65 6.75 10.99 8.44
N PHE A 66 6.26 12.07 9.01
CA PHE A 66 6.86 12.80 10.10
C PHE A 66 5.76 13.37 11.00
N TYR A 67 5.90 13.31 12.32
CA TYR A 67 4.98 13.98 13.23
C TYR A 67 5.50 15.38 13.58
N ASP A 68 4.77 16.38 13.16
CA ASP A 68 5.06 17.77 13.48
C ASP A 68 4.44 18.13 14.84
N GLN A 69 5.26 18.10 15.89
CA GLN A 69 4.82 18.41 17.25
C GLN A 69 4.30 19.85 17.38
N LYS A 70 4.83 20.79 16.60
CA LYS A 70 4.38 22.18 16.62
C LYS A 70 2.98 22.36 16.04
N ALA A 71 2.69 21.63 14.97
CA ALA A 71 1.38 21.64 14.33
C ALA A 71 0.39 20.66 14.96
N GLY A 72 0.87 19.67 15.72
CA GLY A 72 0.06 18.61 16.30
C GLY A 72 -0.58 17.69 15.25
N GLU A 73 0.14 17.42 14.17
CA GLU A 73 -0.34 16.61 13.06
C GLU A 73 0.80 15.84 12.38
N PHE A 74 0.46 14.76 11.70
CA PHE A 74 1.38 14.07 10.82
C PHE A 74 1.51 14.82 9.50
N LYS A 75 2.72 14.92 8.98
CA LYS A 75 3.07 15.32 7.63
C LYS A 75 3.57 14.09 6.91
N VAL A 76 2.96 13.74 5.79
CA VAL A 76 3.39 12.61 4.98
C VAL A 76 3.87 13.16 3.65
N LEU A 77 5.18 13.20 3.46
CA LEU A 77 5.78 13.49 2.16
C LEU A 77 5.73 12.22 1.31
N TYR A 78 5.67 12.38 0.00
CA TYR A 78 5.71 11.26 -0.95
C TYR A 78 6.32 11.70 -2.28
N LEU A 79 6.84 10.74 -3.02
CA LEU A 79 7.30 10.94 -4.37
C LEU A 79 6.07 11.07 -5.29
N GLN A 80 5.95 12.22 -5.94
CA GLN A 80 4.85 12.46 -6.88
C GLN A 80 5.16 11.81 -8.23
N GLU A 81 4.36 10.82 -8.64
CA GLU A 81 4.47 10.17 -9.93
C GLU A 81 3.44 10.73 -10.91
N TYR A 82 3.89 11.15 -12.10
CA TYR A 82 3.05 11.72 -13.15
C TYR A 82 2.93 10.86 -14.41
N ASP A 83 3.54 9.66 -14.44
CA ASP A 83 3.63 8.81 -15.64
C ASP A 83 4.38 9.46 -16.82
N ASN A 84 5.10 10.51 -16.56
CA ASN A 84 5.88 11.18 -17.58
C ASN A 84 7.36 11.07 -17.19
N ASN A 85 8.09 10.10 -17.60
CA ASN A 85 9.52 10.00 -17.39
C ASN A 85 10.27 11.19 -18.02
N GLY A 86 9.92 12.38 -17.57
CA GLY A 86 10.53 13.64 -17.99
C GLY A 86 11.99 13.73 -17.55
N ALA A 87 12.68 14.79 -17.97
CA ALA A 87 14.06 15.01 -17.61
C ALA A 87 14.28 15.30 -16.11
N CYS A 88 13.24 15.80 -15.42
CA CYS A 88 13.22 16.05 -13.98
C CYS A 88 11.91 15.51 -13.42
N TYR A 89 11.97 14.53 -12.54
CA TYR A 89 10.79 13.79 -12.07
C TYR A 89 10.86 13.42 -10.59
N HIS A 90 9.73 13.04 -10.03
CA HIS A 90 9.50 12.69 -8.63
C HIS A 90 9.80 13.83 -7.65
N PRO A 91 9.20 15.03 -7.79
CA PRO A 91 9.25 16.02 -6.71
C PRO A 91 8.57 15.47 -5.46
N TYR A 92 8.91 16.01 -4.29
CA TYR A 92 8.16 15.71 -3.08
C TYR A 92 6.89 16.54 -3.03
N TRP A 93 5.79 15.86 -2.99
CA TRP A 93 4.51 16.40 -2.56
C TRP A 93 4.21 15.94 -1.13
N GLY A 94 3.17 16.47 -0.55
CA GLY A 94 2.82 16.10 0.81
C GLY A 94 1.35 16.25 1.13
N VAL A 95 0.98 15.58 2.22
CA VAL A 95 -0.30 15.73 2.90
C VAL A 95 -0.09 15.93 4.38
N SER A 96 -1.07 16.54 5.06
CA SER A 96 -1.16 16.52 6.50
C SER A 96 -2.39 15.77 6.95
N THR A 97 -2.30 15.14 8.12
CA THR A 97 -3.40 14.43 8.76
C THR A 97 -3.21 14.40 10.28
N LYS A 98 -4.29 14.45 11.03
CA LYS A 98 -4.25 14.27 12.49
C LYS A 98 -4.47 12.83 12.91
N ASP A 99 -5.06 12.04 12.03
CA ASP A 99 -5.69 10.78 12.38
C ASP A 99 -5.42 9.63 11.38
N GLY A 100 -4.68 9.88 10.30
CA GLY A 100 -4.37 8.87 9.28
C GLY A 100 -5.52 8.51 8.34
N ALA A 101 -6.69 9.14 8.50
CA ALA A 101 -7.88 8.87 7.67
C ALA A 101 -8.40 10.12 6.95
N ASN A 102 -8.12 11.31 7.46
CA ASN A 102 -8.54 12.58 6.88
C ASN A 102 -7.30 13.37 6.44
N TYR A 103 -7.20 13.67 5.15
CA TYR A 103 -6.00 14.27 4.57
C TYR A 103 -6.26 15.67 4.01
N THR A 104 -5.27 16.53 4.20
CA THR A 104 -5.21 17.86 3.56
C THR A 104 -3.94 17.93 2.72
N SER A 105 -4.08 18.21 1.42
CA SER A 105 -2.93 18.34 0.52
C SER A 105 -2.06 19.55 0.92
N LEU A 106 -0.76 19.36 0.96
CA LEU A 106 0.24 20.42 1.11
C LEU A 106 0.76 20.92 -0.25
N GLY A 107 0.41 20.20 -1.34
CA GLY A 107 0.97 20.46 -2.66
C GLY A 107 2.42 20.03 -2.79
N GLU A 108 3.16 20.64 -3.71
CA GLU A 108 4.59 20.42 -3.87
C GLU A 108 5.37 21.03 -2.70
N VAL A 109 6.16 20.20 -2.03
CA VAL A 109 6.95 20.58 -0.85
C VAL A 109 8.41 20.79 -1.23
N LEU A 110 8.99 19.87 -2.00
CA LEU A 110 10.38 19.98 -2.45
C LEU A 110 10.43 19.68 -3.96
N PRO A 111 10.69 20.69 -4.81
CA PRO A 111 10.79 20.48 -6.25
C PRO A 111 12.04 19.68 -6.61
N THR A 112 12.07 19.09 -7.79
CA THR A 112 13.27 18.55 -8.41
C THR A 112 14.26 19.65 -8.76
N GLY A 113 15.46 19.29 -9.20
CA GLY A 113 16.35 20.21 -9.90
C GLY A 113 15.72 20.75 -11.19
N THR A 114 16.17 21.90 -11.63
CA THR A 114 15.65 22.60 -12.83
C THR A 114 16.38 22.20 -14.11
N SER A 115 17.41 21.36 -14.00
CA SER A 115 18.29 20.94 -15.09
C SER A 115 18.72 19.50 -14.92
N THR A 116 18.83 18.78 -16.04
CA THR A 116 19.38 17.41 -16.12
C THR A 116 20.84 17.29 -15.67
N ASN A 117 21.53 18.40 -15.46
CA ASN A 117 22.92 18.41 -14.96
C ASN A 117 22.99 18.52 -13.42
N GLN A 118 21.86 18.69 -12.75
CA GLN A 118 21.82 18.76 -11.28
C GLN A 118 21.70 17.35 -10.69
N GLN A 119 22.29 17.15 -9.50
CA GLN A 119 22.26 15.84 -8.83
C GLN A 119 20.83 15.40 -8.51
N ASP A 120 19.98 16.33 -8.19
CA ASP A 120 18.57 16.15 -7.86
C ASP A 120 17.63 16.41 -9.06
N ALA A 121 18.07 16.08 -10.25
CA ALA A 121 17.20 16.05 -11.43
C ALA A 121 15.98 15.15 -11.21
N SER A 122 16.12 14.14 -10.34
CA SER A 122 15.02 13.39 -9.78
C SER A 122 15.23 13.24 -8.27
N LEU A 123 14.14 13.13 -7.51
CA LEU A 123 14.22 12.82 -6.09
C LEU A 123 13.89 11.36 -5.85
N GLY A 124 14.65 10.72 -4.97
CA GLY A 124 14.33 9.43 -4.37
C GLY A 124 13.93 9.61 -2.91
N THR A 125 13.59 8.51 -2.27
CA THR A 125 13.09 8.48 -0.89
C THR A 125 14.05 9.11 0.11
N GLY A 126 13.51 9.60 1.22
CA GLY A 126 14.24 10.24 2.29
C GLY A 126 13.47 10.26 3.61
N CYS A 127 13.73 11.26 4.43
CA CYS A 127 13.00 11.50 5.68
C CYS A 127 12.95 12.99 6.03
N ALA A 128 11.94 13.36 6.82
CA ALA A 128 11.85 14.68 7.44
C ALA A 128 12.06 14.56 8.95
N ILE A 129 12.71 15.54 9.55
CA ILE A 129 12.95 15.62 10.99
C ILE A 129 13.03 17.08 11.45
N TYR A 130 12.57 17.36 12.66
CA TYR A 130 12.73 18.67 13.29
C TYR A 130 13.93 18.66 14.23
N ASN A 131 14.82 19.65 14.10
CA ASN A 131 15.94 19.85 15.01
C ASN A 131 15.62 20.96 16.02
N GLU A 132 15.39 20.57 17.25
CA GLU A 132 15.08 21.51 18.33
C GLU A 132 16.23 22.49 18.63
N LYS A 133 17.49 22.09 18.37
CA LYS A 133 18.68 22.90 18.70
C LYS A 133 18.80 24.17 17.85
N ASP A 134 18.39 24.10 16.58
CA ASP A 134 18.43 25.26 15.69
C ASP A 134 17.04 25.72 15.22
N GLY A 135 16.00 25.01 15.61
CA GLY A 135 14.62 25.38 15.34
C GLY A 135 14.20 25.18 13.89
N LEU A 136 14.90 24.35 13.13
CA LEU A 136 14.67 24.09 11.72
C LEU A 136 14.12 22.68 11.48
N TYR A 137 13.31 22.56 10.46
CA TYR A 137 12.99 21.30 9.84
C TYR A 137 14.05 20.94 8.81
N TYR A 138 14.39 19.68 8.73
CA TYR A 138 15.30 19.11 7.74
C TYR A 138 14.58 18.07 6.92
N ILE A 139 14.81 18.05 5.62
CA ILE A 139 14.58 16.92 4.74
C ILE A 139 15.96 16.42 4.30
N TYR A 140 16.24 15.15 4.57
CA TYR A 140 17.33 14.42 3.92
C TYR A 140 16.72 13.53 2.86
N TYR A 141 17.21 13.64 1.64
CA TYR A 141 16.63 13.00 0.47
C TYR A 141 17.68 12.45 -0.47
N THR A 142 17.30 11.49 -1.27
CA THR A 142 18.15 10.98 -2.35
C THR A 142 18.02 11.89 -3.55
N GLY A 143 19.11 12.52 -3.95
CA GLY A 143 19.25 13.17 -5.25
C GLY A 143 19.68 12.12 -6.28
N TYR A 144 18.86 11.92 -7.31
CA TYR A 144 19.05 10.89 -8.32
C TYR A 144 19.30 11.48 -9.71
N ASN A 145 20.40 11.05 -10.33
CA ASN A 145 20.72 11.44 -11.69
C ASN A 145 21.64 10.41 -12.38
N VAL A 146 21.10 9.63 -13.29
CA VAL A 146 21.84 8.60 -14.05
C VAL A 146 22.91 9.16 -14.99
N LEU A 147 22.91 10.47 -15.24
CA LEU A 147 23.89 11.12 -16.11
C LEU A 147 25.17 11.53 -15.37
N LEU A 148 25.19 11.41 -14.04
CA LEU A 148 26.32 11.78 -13.20
C LEU A 148 27.09 10.54 -12.72
N PRO A 149 28.39 10.67 -12.35
CA PRO A 149 29.19 9.55 -11.88
C PRO A 149 28.66 8.86 -10.61
N ASN A 150 28.02 9.60 -9.72
CA ASN A 150 27.26 9.06 -8.60
C ASN A 150 25.78 9.24 -8.94
N HIS A 151 25.08 8.14 -9.26
CA HIS A 151 23.66 8.22 -9.60
C HIS A 151 22.82 8.65 -8.40
N GLU A 152 23.17 8.16 -7.22
CA GLU A 152 22.45 8.42 -5.98
C GLU A 152 23.38 9.09 -4.95
N VAL A 153 22.92 10.20 -4.40
CA VAL A 153 23.63 11.00 -3.40
C VAL A 153 22.63 11.49 -2.37
N VAL A 154 22.97 11.40 -1.10
CA VAL A 154 22.12 12.00 -0.07
C VAL A 154 22.35 13.50 -0.02
N MET A 155 21.27 14.24 -0.15
CA MET A 155 21.21 15.71 -0.12
C MET A 155 20.28 16.15 1.01
N ARG A 156 20.26 17.46 1.30
CA ARG A 156 19.39 18.01 2.33
C ARG A 156 18.74 19.33 1.92
N ALA A 157 17.61 19.61 2.54
CA ALA A 157 16.95 20.90 2.51
C ALA A 157 16.50 21.27 3.92
N THR A 158 16.36 22.57 4.20
CA THR A 158 15.91 23.08 5.49
C THR A 158 14.74 24.03 5.35
N SER A 159 13.90 24.10 6.40
CA SER A 159 12.77 25.00 6.46
C SER A 159 12.53 25.51 7.89
N PRO A 160 12.18 26.77 8.09
CA PRO A 160 11.78 27.28 9.41
C PRO A 160 10.31 26.95 9.75
N ASP A 161 9.48 26.63 8.76
CA ASP A 161 8.02 26.60 8.87
C ASP A 161 7.33 25.39 8.19
N PHE A 162 8.12 24.44 7.68
CA PHE A 162 7.68 23.30 6.87
C PHE A 162 6.98 23.68 5.54
N LYS A 163 7.03 24.95 5.14
CA LYS A 163 6.41 25.47 3.92
C LYS A 163 7.42 25.98 2.92
N THR A 164 8.39 26.75 3.43
CA THR A 164 9.44 27.36 2.60
C THR A 164 10.73 26.56 2.77
N TRP A 165 11.13 25.84 1.73
CA TRP A 165 12.30 24.98 1.76
C TRP A 165 13.48 25.59 1.01
N THR A 166 14.66 25.48 1.61
CA THR A 166 15.93 25.89 1.02
C THR A 166 16.83 24.67 0.86
N LYS A 167 17.12 24.30 -0.38
CA LYS A 167 18.07 23.23 -0.70
C LYS A 167 19.50 23.66 -0.37
N ASP A 168 20.26 22.78 0.27
CA ASP A 168 21.69 22.96 0.46
C ASP A 168 22.44 22.42 -0.76
N ASN A 169 22.76 23.33 -1.68
CA ASN A 169 23.41 22.95 -2.94
C ASN A 169 24.91 22.63 -2.80
N VAL A 170 25.47 22.79 -1.60
CA VAL A 170 26.90 22.57 -1.31
C VAL A 170 27.09 21.24 -0.61
N TRP A 171 26.21 20.92 0.35
CA TRP A 171 26.34 19.71 1.13
C TRP A 171 25.76 18.51 0.39
N ALA A 172 26.57 17.46 0.27
CA ALA A 172 26.16 16.18 -0.28
C ALA A 172 26.96 15.05 0.38
N LEU A 173 26.29 13.95 0.71
CA LEU A 173 26.92 12.75 1.22
C LEU A 173 26.96 11.71 0.09
N LYS A 174 28.16 11.47 -0.43
CA LYS A 174 28.40 10.53 -1.53
C LYS A 174 28.87 9.20 -0.98
N GLY A 175 28.21 8.12 -1.36
CA GLY A 175 28.59 6.78 -0.91
C GLY A 175 30.01 6.41 -1.30
N THR A 176 30.48 6.84 -2.47
CA THR A 176 31.83 6.58 -2.95
C THR A 176 32.95 7.13 -2.09
N ASP A 177 32.71 8.20 -1.34
CA ASP A 177 33.70 8.78 -0.41
C ASP A 177 33.97 7.86 0.80
N TYR A 178 33.11 6.87 1.02
CA TYR A 178 33.18 5.90 2.11
C TYR A 178 33.25 4.45 1.65
N GLY A 179 33.47 4.23 0.35
CA GLY A 179 33.61 2.89 -0.24
C GLY A 179 32.30 2.16 -0.53
N TYR A 180 31.19 2.90 -0.60
CA TYR A 180 29.90 2.37 -1.04
C TYR A 180 29.70 2.52 -2.54
N ASP A 181 28.60 1.98 -3.04
CA ASP A 181 28.29 1.99 -4.47
C ASP A 181 27.88 3.39 -4.98
N ALA A 182 28.26 3.71 -6.21
CA ALA A 182 27.93 4.98 -6.84
C ALA A 182 26.47 5.07 -7.32
N ASN A 183 25.85 3.93 -7.58
CA ASN A 183 24.53 3.81 -8.21
C ASN A 183 23.46 3.29 -7.26
N ASP A 184 23.82 3.05 -6.01
CA ASP A 184 22.93 2.46 -5.01
C ASP A 184 23.35 2.97 -3.64
N PHE A 185 22.88 4.19 -3.31
CA PHE A 185 23.15 4.87 -2.04
C PHE A 185 21.98 5.82 -1.71
N ARG A 186 20.89 5.28 -1.17
CA ARG A 186 19.60 5.96 -1.08
C ARG A 186 18.83 5.73 0.21
N ASP A 187 17.66 6.34 0.31
CA ASP A 187 16.66 6.18 1.36
C ASP A 187 17.17 6.56 2.75
N PRO A 188 17.80 7.73 2.96
CA PRO A 188 18.30 8.11 4.27
C PRO A 188 17.16 8.16 5.29
N GLN A 189 17.38 7.53 6.45
CA GLN A 189 16.49 7.58 7.60
C GLN A 189 17.26 8.06 8.83
N ILE A 190 16.72 9.06 9.53
CA ILE A 190 17.33 9.63 10.72
C ILE A 190 16.47 9.31 11.95
N PHE A 191 17.13 8.91 13.02
CA PHE A 191 16.53 8.65 14.32
C PHE A 191 17.49 9.04 15.43
N VAL A 192 17.02 9.14 16.67
CA VAL A 192 17.85 9.34 17.85
C VAL A 192 18.08 7.98 18.50
N ALA A 193 19.35 7.58 18.65
CA ALA A 193 19.72 6.33 19.30
C ALA A 193 19.88 6.47 20.82
N ASP A 194 20.13 5.34 21.52
CA ASP A 194 20.25 5.34 22.99
C ASP A 194 21.46 6.14 23.50
N ASP A 195 22.45 6.44 22.65
CA ASP A 195 23.58 7.32 22.96
C ASP A 195 23.23 8.82 22.92
N GLY A 196 21.99 9.16 22.55
CA GLY A 196 21.48 10.51 22.44
C GLY A 196 21.94 11.26 21.18
N LEU A 197 22.62 10.59 20.26
CA LEU A 197 23.03 11.15 18.98
C LEU A 197 21.99 10.88 17.88
N TYR A 198 22.03 11.69 16.86
CA TYR A 198 21.32 11.42 15.61
C TYR A 198 22.09 10.35 14.83
N HIS A 199 21.43 9.28 14.46
CA HIS A 199 21.94 8.28 13.55
C HIS A 199 21.21 8.39 12.21
N MET A 200 21.97 8.21 11.12
CA MET A 200 21.43 8.13 9.76
C MET A 200 21.79 6.77 9.20
N VAL A 201 20.80 6.04 8.74
CA VAL A 201 20.96 4.77 8.04
C VAL A 201 20.56 4.96 6.58
N ILE A 202 21.38 4.44 5.66
CA ILE A 202 21.25 4.61 4.21
C ILE A 202 21.35 3.22 3.57
N ALA A 203 20.41 2.90 2.69
CA ALA A 203 20.46 1.66 1.90
C ALA A 203 21.55 1.77 0.81
N SER A 204 22.42 0.75 0.71
CA SER A 204 23.44 0.66 -0.33
C SER A 204 23.69 -0.79 -0.73
N LYS A 205 23.15 -1.21 -1.87
CA LYS A 205 23.17 -2.60 -2.34
C LYS A 205 22.66 -3.57 -1.26
N LEU A 206 23.55 -4.38 -0.72
CA LEU A 206 23.26 -5.38 0.29
C LEU A 206 23.76 -4.97 1.68
N LYS A 207 23.84 -3.66 1.94
CA LYS A 207 24.30 -3.08 3.20
C LYS A 207 23.46 -1.87 3.58
N PHE A 208 23.40 -1.63 4.88
CA PHE A 208 23.00 -0.35 5.43
C PHE A 208 24.27 0.39 5.88
N ALA A 209 24.52 1.56 5.29
CA ALA A 209 25.56 2.47 5.76
C ALA A 209 25.05 3.23 6.97
N GLU A 210 25.89 3.41 8.00
CA GLU A 210 25.55 4.12 9.23
C GLU A 210 26.44 5.33 9.43
N PHE A 211 25.81 6.45 9.72
CA PHE A 211 26.44 7.72 10.10
C PHE A 211 25.82 8.22 11.39
N LYS A 212 26.58 9.01 12.18
CA LYS A 212 26.08 9.67 13.39
C LYS A 212 26.42 11.14 13.42
N SER A 213 25.63 11.92 14.15
CA SER A 213 25.79 13.36 14.27
C SER A 213 25.25 13.88 15.61
N SER A 214 25.88 14.91 16.16
CA SER A 214 25.35 15.63 17.32
C SER A 214 24.46 16.83 16.94
N ASP A 215 24.51 17.27 15.67
CA ASP A 215 23.91 18.54 15.23
C ASP A 215 23.09 18.44 13.93
N MET A 216 23.02 17.26 13.31
CA MET A 216 22.45 17.01 11.98
C MET A 216 23.10 17.82 10.84
N LYS A 217 24.25 18.41 11.06
CA LYS A 217 24.98 19.20 10.04
C LYS A 217 26.24 18.50 9.59
N THR A 218 26.96 17.95 10.56
CA THR A 218 28.20 17.21 10.34
C THR A 218 27.99 15.75 10.70
N TRP A 219 28.32 14.86 9.78
CA TRP A 219 28.10 13.42 9.92
C TRP A 219 29.41 12.67 9.96
N GLU A 220 29.57 11.82 10.97
CA GLU A 220 30.69 10.90 11.12
C GLU A 220 30.27 9.53 10.61
N HIS A 221 31.08 8.92 9.75
CA HIS A 221 30.85 7.55 9.27
C HIS A 221 31.15 6.56 10.40
N VAL A 222 30.17 5.73 10.77
CA VAL A 222 30.29 4.70 11.81
C VAL A 222 30.73 3.39 11.19
N GLY A 223 30.14 3.01 10.05
CA GLY A 223 30.38 1.74 9.38
C GLY A 223 29.18 1.28 8.58
N SER A 224 29.03 -0.02 8.47
CA SER A 224 27.87 -0.63 7.82
C SER A 224 27.52 -1.96 8.44
N PHE A 225 26.27 -2.35 8.30
CA PHE A 225 25.81 -3.71 8.60
C PHE A 225 25.14 -4.31 7.36
N PRO A 226 25.22 -5.64 7.13
CA PRO A 226 24.71 -6.27 5.93
C PRO A 226 23.18 -6.29 5.90
N MET A 227 22.61 -6.37 4.71
CA MET A 227 21.22 -6.76 4.50
C MET A 227 21.09 -8.28 4.51
N ILE A 228 19.88 -8.78 4.74
CA ILE A 228 19.63 -10.23 4.88
C ILE A 228 19.72 -10.92 3.52
N TRP A 229 20.47 -12.01 3.44
CA TRP A 229 20.37 -13.04 2.40
C TRP A 229 20.42 -12.52 0.96
N ASP A 230 21.30 -11.64 0.62
CA ASP A 230 21.36 -11.06 -0.72
C ASP A 230 20.05 -10.40 -1.18
N ARG A 231 19.20 -10.03 -0.25
CA ARG A 231 17.95 -9.31 -0.50
C ARG A 231 18.16 -7.82 -0.34
N MET A 232 17.70 -7.07 -1.31
CA MET A 232 17.70 -5.62 -1.23
C MET A 232 16.60 -5.18 -0.26
N CYS A 233 16.98 -4.45 0.77
CA CYS A 233 16.07 -3.83 1.71
C CYS A 233 16.03 -2.33 1.42
N GLU A 234 14.88 -1.84 1.04
CA GLU A 234 14.64 -0.44 0.69
C GLU A 234 13.87 0.27 1.80
N CYS A 235 13.88 1.58 1.78
CA CYS A 235 13.08 2.44 2.65
C CYS A 235 13.19 2.08 4.15
N PRO A 236 14.41 1.96 4.73
CA PRO A 236 14.55 1.64 6.14
C PRO A 236 13.86 2.69 7.01
N ASP A 237 13.22 2.24 8.08
CA ASP A 237 12.63 3.08 9.12
C ASP A 237 12.93 2.49 10.49
N ILE A 238 13.76 3.18 11.27
CA ILE A 238 14.28 2.69 12.54
C ILE A 238 13.68 3.50 13.68
N PHE A 239 13.13 2.80 14.67
CA PHE A 239 12.53 3.43 15.82
C PHE A 239 12.55 2.52 17.06
N LYS A 240 12.36 3.15 18.22
CA LYS A 240 12.11 2.47 19.48
C LYS A 240 10.63 2.56 19.84
N MET A 241 10.07 1.45 20.30
CA MET A 241 8.71 1.38 20.82
C MET A 241 8.68 0.43 22.02
N GLY A 242 8.28 0.93 23.19
CA GLY A 242 8.44 0.19 24.44
C GLY A 242 9.90 -0.15 24.71
N ASP A 243 10.16 -1.41 25.02
CA ASP A 243 11.51 -1.93 25.33
C ASP A 243 12.27 -2.44 24.11
N TRP A 244 11.71 -2.25 22.89
CA TRP A 244 12.24 -2.85 21.68
C TRP A 244 12.65 -1.82 20.65
N TRP A 245 13.74 -2.08 19.93
CA TRP A 245 14.14 -1.44 18.72
C TRP A 245 13.60 -2.18 17.51
N TYR A 246 13.15 -1.44 16.51
CA TYR A 246 12.61 -1.95 15.25
C TYR A 246 13.30 -1.32 14.07
N ILE A 247 13.42 -2.10 13.01
CA ILE A 247 13.61 -1.61 11.66
C ILE A 247 12.46 -2.15 10.81
N VAL A 248 11.69 -1.26 10.23
CA VAL A 248 10.74 -1.58 9.16
C VAL A 248 11.46 -1.35 7.84
N TYR A 249 11.27 -2.23 6.89
CA TYR A 249 11.90 -2.15 5.58
C TYR A 249 11.03 -2.81 4.51
N SER A 250 11.24 -2.39 3.26
CA SER A 250 10.58 -2.97 2.10
C SER A 250 11.53 -3.93 1.41
N GLU A 251 11.15 -5.21 1.37
CA GLU A 251 11.96 -6.23 0.73
C GLU A 251 11.73 -6.20 -0.78
N GLY A 252 12.71 -5.67 -1.53
CA GLY A 252 12.76 -5.71 -2.98
C GLY A 252 13.60 -6.91 -3.43
N TYR A 253 12.98 -7.95 -3.95
CA TYR A 253 13.69 -9.09 -4.51
C TYR A 253 13.46 -9.18 -6.02
N LYS A 254 14.34 -9.93 -6.71
CA LYS A 254 14.26 -10.13 -8.16
C LYS A 254 12.97 -10.81 -8.63
N ALA A 255 12.21 -11.43 -7.73
CA ALA A 255 10.93 -12.01 -8.03
C ALA A 255 9.83 -11.18 -7.37
N SER A 256 8.90 -10.70 -8.16
CA SER A 256 7.77 -9.87 -7.76
C SER A 256 6.93 -10.44 -6.60
N TRP A 257 6.91 -11.74 -6.45
CA TRP A 257 6.16 -12.44 -5.41
C TRP A 257 6.74 -12.30 -3.99
N SER A 258 7.96 -11.82 -3.83
CA SER A 258 8.57 -11.62 -2.50
C SER A 258 8.50 -10.19 -1.98
N ARG A 259 7.92 -9.25 -2.75
CA ARG A 259 7.86 -7.83 -2.43
C ARG A 259 6.89 -7.57 -1.28
N LYS A 260 7.42 -7.38 -0.07
CA LYS A 260 6.64 -7.20 1.17
C LYS A 260 7.27 -6.17 2.09
N VAL A 261 6.46 -5.56 2.93
CA VAL A 261 6.92 -4.77 4.07
C VAL A 261 7.14 -5.70 5.25
N LYS A 262 8.34 -5.66 5.78
CA LYS A 262 8.78 -6.48 6.91
C LYS A 262 9.33 -5.63 8.04
N TYR A 263 9.46 -6.23 9.20
CA TYR A 263 10.20 -5.64 10.30
C TYR A 263 11.14 -6.65 10.94
N MET A 264 12.18 -6.14 11.57
CA MET A 264 12.95 -6.86 12.58
C MET A 264 12.89 -6.13 13.91
N MET A 265 13.03 -6.86 14.99
CA MET A 265 13.05 -6.33 16.33
C MET A 265 14.14 -6.95 17.17
N ALA A 266 14.70 -6.16 18.08
CA ALA A 266 15.66 -6.59 19.08
C ALA A 266 15.64 -5.65 20.30
N PRO A 267 16.17 -6.09 21.48
CA PRO A 267 16.17 -5.26 22.68
C PRO A 267 17.02 -3.98 22.56
N THR A 268 18.08 -4.00 21.77
CA THR A 268 18.96 -2.85 21.55
C THR A 268 19.18 -2.60 20.06
N PHE A 269 19.58 -1.38 19.71
CA PHE A 269 19.92 -1.07 18.32
C PHE A 269 21.13 -1.88 17.81
N GLU A 270 22.11 -2.16 18.68
CA GLU A 270 23.26 -3.00 18.34
C GLU A 270 22.83 -4.45 18.07
N ASP A 271 21.94 -5.02 18.90
CA ASP A 271 21.36 -6.34 18.65
C ASP A 271 20.55 -6.36 17.36
N LEU A 272 19.82 -5.27 17.06
CA LEU A 272 19.07 -5.14 15.82
C LEU A 272 20.00 -5.22 14.59
N LYS A 273 21.15 -4.54 14.63
CA LYS A 273 22.18 -4.64 13.57
C LYS A 273 22.74 -6.06 13.47
N ALA A 274 22.94 -6.72 14.59
CA ALA A 274 23.43 -8.08 14.63
C ALA A 274 22.46 -9.10 14.00
N CYS A 275 21.14 -8.85 14.06
CA CYS A 275 20.13 -9.69 13.40
C CYS A 275 20.35 -9.80 11.89
N PHE A 276 20.89 -8.77 11.27
CA PHE A 276 21.18 -8.77 9.84
C PHE A 276 22.46 -9.54 9.47
N ASN A 277 23.37 -9.74 10.44
CA ASN A 277 24.65 -10.41 10.19
C ASN A 277 24.53 -11.94 10.10
N ASP A 278 23.57 -12.54 10.79
CA ASP A 278 23.40 -14.00 10.78
C ASP A 278 21.95 -14.41 11.05
N PRO A 279 21.12 -14.37 10.01
CA PRO A 279 19.69 -14.66 10.14
C PRO A 279 19.36 -16.15 10.39
N GLY A 280 20.33 -17.04 10.51
CA GLY A 280 20.08 -18.47 10.68
C GLY A 280 20.59 -19.07 11.99
N ALA A 281 21.67 -18.55 12.56
CA ALA A 281 22.36 -19.17 13.68
C ALA A 281 22.42 -18.30 14.95
N ASN A 282 22.33 -16.98 14.82
CA ASN A 282 22.58 -16.05 15.92
C ASN A 282 21.55 -14.92 16.01
N TRP A 283 20.29 -15.20 15.73
CA TRP A 283 19.28 -14.27 16.21
C TRP A 283 19.55 -14.02 17.70
N PRO A 284 19.61 -12.77 18.16
CA PRO A 284 19.56 -12.50 19.58
C PRO A 284 18.40 -13.33 20.13
N LYS A 285 18.60 -13.93 21.28
CA LYS A 285 17.64 -14.86 21.90
C LYS A 285 16.18 -14.38 21.82
N ASP A 286 15.99 -13.06 21.69
CA ASP A 286 14.71 -12.37 21.62
C ASP A 286 14.50 -11.57 20.31
N GLY A 287 15.37 -11.73 19.30
CA GLY A 287 15.19 -11.10 17.99
C GLY A 287 14.18 -11.83 17.13
N LYS A 288 13.32 -11.11 16.45
CA LYS A 288 12.27 -11.66 15.58
C LYS A 288 12.13 -10.87 14.29
N GLU A 289 11.74 -11.54 13.22
CA GLU A 289 11.29 -10.95 11.96
C GLU A 289 9.78 -11.15 11.81
N GLY A 290 9.09 -10.20 11.23
CA GLY A 290 7.67 -10.33 10.87
C GLY A 290 7.34 -9.63 9.56
N VAL A 291 6.23 -10.02 8.98
CA VAL A 291 5.60 -9.39 7.82
C VAL A 291 4.44 -8.54 8.31
N LEU A 292 4.27 -7.34 7.76
CA LEU A 292 3.24 -6.39 8.24
C LEU A 292 1.95 -6.44 7.43
N ASP A 293 2.04 -6.66 6.11
CA ASP A 293 0.86 -6.66 5.23
C ASP A 293 1.12 -7.51 3.97
N SER A 294 0.17 -7.52 3.07
CA SER A 294 0.26 -8.16 1.76
C SER A 294 1.26 -7.47 0.82
N ARG A 295 1.41 -8.02 -0.38
CA ARG A 295 2.23 -7.42 -1.46
C ARG A 295 1.66 -6.11 -2.02
N ALA A 296 0.40 -5.81 -1.76
CA ALA A 296 -0.24 -4.57 -2.19
C ALA A 296 -0.06 -3.40 -1.21
N PHE A 297 0.91 -3.53 -0.30
CA PHE A 297 1.33 -2.47 0.61
C PHE A 297 2.86 -2.40 0.59
N TYR A 298 3.44 -1.28 0.13
CA TYR A 298 4.88 -1.22 -0.10
C TYR A 298 5.49 0.14 0.25
N ALA A 299 6.85 0.17 0.35
CA ALA A 299 7.68 1.32 0.70
C ALA A 299 7.27 2.00 2.01
N ALA A 300 6.78 1.21 2.96
CA ALA A 300 6.14 1.75 4.14
C ALA A 300 7.13 2.29 5.17
N LYS A 301 6.77 3.44 5.74
CA LYS A 301 7.47 4.08 6.86
C LYS A 301 6.49 4.56 7.92
N THR A 302 6.98 4.80 9.13
CA THR A 302 6.17 5.10 10.30
C THR A 302 6.43 6.50 10.86
N ALA A 303 5.43 7.02 11.57
CA ALA A 303 5.61 8.17 12.47
C ALA A 303 4.77 7.99 13.74
N SER A 304 5.20 8.57 14.86
CA SER A 304 4.50 8.49 16.13
C SER A 304 4.19 9.88 16.68
N ASN A 305 2.97 10.05 17.21
CA ASN A 305 2.56 11.23 17.97
C ASN A 305 2.81 11.10 19.48
N GLY A 306 3.50 10.03 19.90
CA GLY A 306 3.75 9.69 21.30
C GLY A 306 2.70 8.77 21.93
N THR A 307 1.51 8.67 21.34
CA THR A 307 0.45 7.75 21.76
C THR A 307 0.27 6.62 20.76
N ASP A 308 0.09 6.97 19.51
CA ASP A 308 -0.06 6.04 18.41
C ASP A 308 1.15 6.12 17.48
N ARG A 309 1.54 4.99 16.94
CA ARG A 309 2.43 4.90 15.80
C ARG A 309 1.63 4.44 14.59
N LEU A 310 1.64 5.27 13.56
CA LEU A 310 1.00 4.98 12.29
C LEU A 310 2.04 4.63 11.25
N ILE A 311 1.65 3.81 10.27
CA ILE A 311 2.48 3.40 9.15
C ILE A 311 1.77 3.73 7.85
N TRP A 312 2.48 4.31 6.90
CA TRP A 312 1.98 4.60 5.55
C TRP A 312 2.78 3.84 4.53
N GLY A 313 2.07 3.19 3.60
CA GLY A 313 2.61 2.57 2.40
C GLY A 313 1.76 2.95 1.19
N TRP A 314 2.21 2.63 -0.01
CA TRP A 314 1.38 2.79 -1.18
C TRP A 314 0.79 1.45 -1.64
N CYS A 315 -0.50 1.49 -1.99
CA CYS A 315 -1.18 0.39 -2.66
C CYS A 315 -0.98 0.51 -4.16
N PRO A 316 -0.36 -0.48 -4.82
CA PRO A 316 0.02 -0.41 -6.23
C PRO A 316 -1.13 -0.03 -7.14
N TYR A 317 -0.82 0.76 -8.15
CA TYR A 317 -1.73 1.12 -9.21
C TYR A 317 -1.59 0.16 -10.39
N ARG A 318 -2.68 0.00 -11.16
CA ARG A 318 -2.68 -0.70 -12.44
C ARG A 318 -3.38 0.13 -13.48
N THR A 319 -2.82 0.23 -14.66
CA THR A 319 -3.41 1.00 -15.75
C THR A 319 -4.51 0.21 -16.47
N GLY A 320 -5.53 0.90 -16.94
CA GLY A 320 -6.53 0.29 -17.83
C GLY A 320 -5.94 -0.26 -19.13
N ALA A 321 -4.76 0.26 -19.52
CA ALA A 321 -3.99 -0.28 -20.63
C ALA A 321 -3.51 -1.72 -20.39
N ASP A 322 -3.46 -2.15 -19.15
CA ASP A 322 -3.04 -3.51 -18.79
C ASP A 322 -4.05 -4.58 -19.24
N ILE A 323 -5.25 -4.18 -19.63
CA ILE A 323 -6.23 -5.09 -20.26
C ILE A 323 -6.09 -5.15 -21.77
N HIS A 324 -5.30 -4.30 -22.39
CA HIS A 324 -5.03 -4.42 -23.81
C HIS A 324 -4.24 -5.70 -24.10
N GLU A 325 -4.44 -6.22 -25.27
CA GLU A 325 -3.99 -7.51 -25.70
C GLU A 325 -2.54 -7.88 -25.35
N LYS A 326 -1.65 -6.90 -25.31
CA LYS A 326 -0.23 -7.09 -24.98
C LYS A 326 0.02 -7.44 -23.50
N ASN A 327 -0.96 -7.16 -22.63
CA ASN A 327 -0.81 -7.26 -21.19
C ASN A 327 -1.97 -7.96 -20.51
N LEU A 328 -2.70 -8.80 -21.20
CA LEU A 328 -3.86 -9.50 -20.65
C LEU A 328 -3.58 -10.38 -19.43
N ASN A 329 -2.33 -10.76 -19.24
CA ASN A 329 -1.88 -11.49 -18.06
C ASN A 329 -1.43 -10.57 -16.93
N VAL A 330 -1.35 -9.27 -17.19
CA VAL A 330 -0.98 -8.31 -16.16
C VAL A 330 -2.12 -8.21 -15.17
N GLY A 331 -1.83 -8.51 -13.98
CA GLY A 331 -2.82 -8.42 -12.95
C GLY A 331 -3.44 -9.70 -12.50
N ALA A 332 -3.36 -10.70 -13.32
CA ALA A 332 -4.02 -11.95 -13.02
C ALA A 332 -3.13 -12.97 -12.38
N GLY A 333 -1.88 -12.73 -12.26
CA GLY A 333 -1.00 -13.77 -11.78
C GLY A 333 0.30 -13.28 -11.22
N ASP A 334 0.90 -14.17 -10.50
CA ASP A 334 2.28 -14.07 -10.11
C ASP A 334 3.16 -13.89 -11.34
N GLY A 335 4.02 -12.95 -11.34
CA GLY A 335 4.94 -12.67 -12.41
C GLY A 335 4.73 -11.33 -13.08
N ASN A 336 3.64 -10.67 -12.78
CA ASN A 336 3.46 -9.28 -13.19
C ASN A 336 3.84 -8.39 -12.03
N GLU A 337 4.88 -7.60 -12.22
CA GLU A 337 5.26 -6.58 -11.27
C GLU A 337 4.09 -5.62 -11.02
N PRO A 338 3.72 -5.38 -9.77
CA PRO A 338 2.85 -4.26 -9.46
C PRO A 338 3.50 -2.99 -10.00
N ASN A 339 2.72 -2.11 -10.59
CA ASN A 339 3.23 -0.80 -10.98
C ASN A 339 3.78 -0.10 -9.74
N TRP A 340 4.84 0.68 -9.93
CA TRP A 340 5.36 1.53 -8.87
C TRP A 340 4.35 2.64 -8.56
N SER A 341 4.22 3.03 -7.29
CA SER A 341 3.30 4.05 -6.80
C SER A 341 1.81 3.67 -6.79
N GLY A 342 1.00 4.44 -6.12
CA GLY A 342 -0.45 4.21 -6.00
C GLY A 342 -1.13 5.13 -5.01
N ALA A 343 -2.13 4.61 -4.29
CA ALA A 343 -2.81 5.32 -3.21
C ALA A 343 -2.06 5.16 -1.89
N LEU A 344 -1.99 6.20 -1.07
CA LEU A 344 -1.51 6.07 0.31
C LEU A 344 -2.53 5.30 1.14
N VAL A 345 -2.07 4.25 1.78
CA VAL A 345 -2.80 3.48 2.77
C VAL A 345 -2.13 3.69 4.13
N CYS A 346 -2.92 3.85 5.16
CA CYS A 346 -2.46 4.06 6.53
C CYS A 346 -3.02 2.99 7.46
N HIS A 347 -2.15 2.44 8.31
CA HIS A 347 -2.54 1.53 9.40
C HIS A 347 -1.98 2.03 10.73
N LYS A 348 -2.58 1.55 11.81
CA LYS A 348 -2.01 1.67 13.15
C LYS A 348 -1.10 0.49 13.43
N ILE A 349 0.08 0.73 13.97
CA ILE A 349 0.95 -0.33 14.50
C ILE A 349 0.44 -0.76 15.87
N ILE A 350 0.29 -2.04 16.05
CA ILE A 350 -0.05 -2.69 17.32
C ILE A 350 1.18 -3.47 17.78
N GLN A 351 1.67 -3.14 18.98
CA GLN A 351 2.75 -3.87 19.64
C GLN A 351 2.15 -4.85 20.64
N HIS A 352 2.45 -6.14 20.48
CA HIS A 352 2.06 -7.19 21.41
C HIS A 352 3.00 -7.26 22.60
N ALA A 353 2.60 -8.00 23.64
CA ALA A 353 3.34 -8.11 24.89
C ALA A 353 4.75 -8.71 24.71
N ASP A 354 4.96 -9.52 23.68
CA ASP A 354 6.26 -10.12 23.33
C ASP A 354 7.10 -9.24 22.40
N GLY A 355 6.63 -8.03 22.10
CA GLY A 355 7.25 -7.07 21.21
C GLY A 355 6.91 -7.24 19.72
N THR A 356 6.26 -8.31 19.31
CA THR A 356 5.86 -8.50 17.91
C THR A 356 4.87 -7.43 17.47
N LEU A 357 4.91 -7.09 16.18
CA LEU A 357 4.05 -6.07 15.58
C LEU A 357 3.02 -6.70 14.66
N THR A 358 1.81 -6.17 14.74
CA THR A 358 0.76 -6.34 13.73
C THR A 358 0.19 -4.99 13.33
N LEU A 359 -0.67 -4.98 12.33
CA LEU A 359 -1.35 -3.78 11.88
C LEU A 359 -2.84 -3.86 12.19
N GLY A 360 -3.38 -2.76 12.66
CA GLY A 360 -4.78 -2.59 12.94
C GLY A 360 -5.36 -1.36 12.26
N GLU A 361 -6.64 -1.20 12.45
CA GLU A 361 -7.40 -0.08 11.93
C GLU A 361 -6.94 1.24 12.54
N VAL A 362 -6.90 2.28 11.72
CA VAL A 362 -6.73 3.65 12.22
C VAL A 362 -8.01 4.07 12.96
N PRO A 363 -7.92 4.56 14.21
CA PRO A 363 -9.12 4.80 15.04
C PRO A 363 -10.19 5.71 14.43
N ALA A 364 -9.78 6.63 13.54
CA ALA A 364 -10.71 7.54 12.86
C ALA A 364 -11.43 6.91 11.66
N MET A 365 -11.02 5.73 11.23
CA MET A 365 -11.50 5.10 10.00
C MET A 365 -13.01 4.83 10.06
N ALA A 366 -13.47 4.11 11.06
CA ALA A 366 -14.89 3.71 11.18
C ALA A 366 -15.84 4.92 11.21
N SER A 367 -15.42 6.04 11.78
CA SER A 367 -16.25 7.24 11.87
C SER A 367 -16.55 7.92 10.52
N LYS A 368 -15.82 7.57 9.48
CA LYS A 368 -16.08 8.06 8.11
C LYS A 368 -17.23 7.31 7.42
N TYR A 369 -17.63 6.17 7.96
CA TYR A 369 -18.62 5.28 7.38
C TYR A 369 -19.84 5.25 8.30
N ASP A 370 -20.71 6.25 8.22
CA ASP A 370 -21.83 6.45 9.14
C ASP A 370 -23.20 6.11 8.55
N LYS A 371 -23.28 5.88 7.22
CA LYS A 371 -24.55 5.58 6.54
C LYS A 371 -24.77 4.08 6.45
N ALA A 372 -25.51 3.54 7.42
CA ALA A 372 -25.91 2.13 7.40
C ALA A 372 -26.69 1.78 6.13
N GLN A 373 -26.33 0.69 5.47
CA GLN A 373 -26.96 0.20 4.26
C GLN A 373 -27.92 -0.95 4.58
N ALA A 374 -29.05 -1.01 3.88
CA ALA A 374 -29.92 -2.15 3.94
C ALA A 374 -29.22 -3.38 3.33
N LEU A 375 -29.16 -4.46 4.11
CA LEU A 375 -28.53 -5.69 3.68
C LEU A 375 -29.60 -6.67 3.21
N ASN A 376 -29.54 -7.06 1.93
CA ASN A 376 -30.48 -8.01 1.33
C ASN A 376 -29.70 -9.24 0.84
N VAL A 377 -30.22 -10.42 1.19
CA VAL A 377 -29.74 -11.67 0.62
C VAL A 377 -30.32 -11.78 -0.80
N MET A 378 -29.45 -11.79 -1.79
CA MET A 378 -29.82 -11.90 -3.21
C MET A 378 -29.93 -13.36 -3.65
N GLU A 379 -29.02 -14.19 -3.14
CA GLU A 379 -28.93 -15.61 -3.43
C GLU A 379 -28.19 -16.32 -2.30
N CYS A 380 -28.43 -17.58 -2.08
CA CYS A 380 -27.67 -18.39 -1.14
C CYS A 380 -27.70 -19.89 -1.51
N ASN A 381 -26.64 -20.56 -1.05
CA ASN A 381 -26.57 -22.03 -1.12
C ASN A 381 -26.01 -22.53 0.22
N GLY A 382 -26.65 -23.55 0.81
CA GLY A 382 -26.23 -24.11 2.08
C GLY A 382 -26.25 -23.12 3.28
N TYR A 383 -27.08 -22.07 3.19
CA TYR A 383 -27.21 -21.04 4.22
C TYR A 383 -28.56 -21.19 4.95
N ASP A 384 -28.50 -21.37 6.25
CA ASP A 384 -29.65 -21.40 7.12
C ASP A 384 -29.40 -20.67 8.44
N ASN A 385 -30.20 -19.66 8.75
CA ASN A 385 -30.20 -18.93 10.02
C ASN A 385 -28.78 -18.50 10.50
N GLY A 386 -27.98 -17.94 9.60
CA GLY A 386 -26.61 -17.49 9.90
C GLY A 386 -25.54 -18.58 9.77
N THR A 387 -25.92 -19.81 9.44
CA THR A 387 -24.96 -20.91 9.28
C THR A 387 -24.81 -21.28 7.82
N LEU A 388 -23.56 -21.34 7.36
CA LEU A 388 -23.16 -21.88 6.06
C LEU A 388 -22.60 -23.29 6.28
N SER A 389 -23.17 -24.28 5.60
CA SER A 389 -22.78 -25.68 5.77
C SER A 389 -22.65 -26.38 4.43
N GLY A 390 -21.65 -27.25 4.32
CA GLY A 390 -21.35 -28.04 3.12
C GLY A 390 -20.35 -27.36 2.18
N ASP A 391 -19.96 -28.10 1.16
CA ASP A 391 -18.99 -27.62 0.18
C ASP A 391 -19.62 -26.52 -0.69
N ASN A 392 -18.86 -25.43 -0.90
CA ASN A 392 -19.27 -24.29 -1.70
C ASN A 392 -20.60 -23.63 -1.24
N ALA A 393 -20.87 -23.66 0.05
CA ALA A 393 -21.96 -22.89 0.62
C ALA A 393 -21.64 -21.40 0.61
N TYR A 394 -22.62 -20.55 0.33
CA TYR A 394 -22.44 -19.10 0.32
C TYR A 394 -23.74 -18.36 0.62
N VAL A 395 -23.57 -17.10 1.02
CA VAL A 395 -24.63 -16.10 1.07
C VAL A 395 -24.19 -14.88 0.29
N LEU A 396 -24.94 -14.54 -0.76
CA LEU A 396 -24.70 -13.40 -1.64
C LEU A 396 -25.54 -12.22 -1.19
N TYR A 397 -24.91 -11.09 -1.01
CA TYR A 397 -25.53 -9.82 -0.60
C TYR A 397 -25.62 -8.83 -1.77
N ASN A 398 -26.46 -7.83 -1.60
CA ASN A 398 -26.68 -6.76 -2.56
C ASN A 398 -25.39 -5.95 -2.84
N ARG A 399 -25.46 -5.10 -3.84
CA ARG A 399 -24.33 -4.35 -4.40
C ARG A 399 -23.72 -3.37 -3.41
N LEU A 400 -22.41 -3.21 -3.51
CA LEU A 400 -21.60 -2.26 -2.77
C LEU A 400 -21.57 -0.89 -3.45
N GLY A 401 -21.36 0.17 -2.67
CA GLY A 401 -21.04 1.51 -3.16
C GLY A 401 -19.55 1.70 -3.45
N THR A 402 -19.15 2.93 -3.67
CA THR A 402 -17.75 3.30 -3.94
C THR A 402 -16.87 3.15 -2.68
N CYS A 403 -17.39 3.60 -1.53
CA CYS A 403 -16.70 3.52 -0.25
C CYS A 403 -17.56 2.71 0.73
N ASN A 404 -17.05 1.62 1.23
CA ASN A 404 -17.79 0.72 2.11
C ASN A 404 -16.95 0.31 3.32
N HIS A 405 -17.61 0.18 4.46
CA HIS A 405 -17.15 -0.57 5.61
C HIS A 405 -18.07 -1.78 5.79
N ILE A 406 -17.54 -2.96 5.59
CA ILE A 406 -18.24 -4.24 5.75
C ILE A 406 -17.72 -4.85 7.05
N SER A 407 -18.61 -5.12 8.00
CA SER A 407 -18.24 -5.69 9.30
C SER A 407 -19.11 -6.90 9.58
N PHE A 408 -18.51 -7.99 10.07
CA PHE A 408 -19.20 -9.19 10.48
C PHE A 408 -18.31 -10.10 11.32
N THR A 409 -18.92 -11.10 11.95
CA THR A 409 -18.21 -12.12 12.72
C THR A 409 -18.39 -13.47 12.05
N VAL A 410 -17.31 -14.21 11.88
CA VAL A 410 -17.29 -15.62 11.48
C VAL A 410 -16.83 -16.46 12.66
N LYS A 411 -17.56 -17.54 12.94
CA LYS A 411 -17.13 -18.59 13.85
C LYS A 411 -17.05 -19.92 13.12
N THR A 412 -15.85 -20.50 13.07
CA THR A 412 -15.64 -21.82 12.46
C THR A 412 -15.99 -22.92 13.45
N SER A 413 -16.48 -24.06 12.96
CA SER A 413 -16.86 -25.18 13.80
C SER A 413 -15.66 -25.95 14.35
N ASN A 414 -14.52 -25.86 13.66
CA ASN A 414 -13.24 -26.45 14.06
C ASN A 414 -12.05 -25.65 13.48
N ASN A 415 -10.84 -26.06 13.83
CA ASN A 415 -9.60 -25.38 13.45
C ASN A 415 -9.28 -25.48 11.94
N TRP A 416 -9.95 -26.34 11.21
CA TRP A 416 -9.64 -26.65 9.81
C TRP A 416 -10.67 -26.13 8.82
N ASP A 417 -11.76 -25.54 9.31
CA ASP A 417 -12.76 -24.96 8.42
C ASP A 417 -12.17 -23.77 7.67
N LYS A 418 -12.45 -23.71 6.38
CA LYS A 418 -11.99 -22.69 5.45
C LYS A 418 -13.18 -21.81 5.05
N PHE A 419 -13.01 -20.51 5.08
CA PHE A 419 -14.00 -19.55 4.64
C PHE A 419 -13.39 -18.45 3.77
N GLY A 420 -14.23 -17.69 3.09
CA GLY A 420 -13.77 -16.59 2.26
C GLY A 420 -14.80 -15.49 2.09
N ILE A 421 -14.34 -14.36 1.62
CA ILE A 421 -15.15 -13.19 1.28
C ILE A 421 -14.93 -12.90 -0.21
N SER A 422 -15.97 -13.08 -1.03
CA SER A 422 -15.90 -12.79 -2.45
C SER A 422 -16.41 -11.38 -2.74
N LEU A 423 -15.68 -10.68 -3.57
CA LEU A 423 -16.00 -9.35 -4.05
C LEU A 423 -16.12 -9.37 -5.58
N VAL A 424 -16.76 -8.35 -6.15
CA VAL A 424 -17.02 -8.31 -7.60
C VAL A 424 -17.83 -9.52 -8.06
N ARG A 425 -18.67 -10.06 -7.17
CA ARG A 425 -19.51 -11.21 -7.46
C ARG A 425 -20.84 -10.77 -8.07
N HIS A 426 -21.29 -11.51 -9.07
CA HIS A 426 -22.56 -11.29 -9.73
C HIS A 426 -23.26 -12.62 -9.95
N THR A 427 -24.59 -12.65 -9.89
CA THR A 427 -25.39 -13.88 -10.06
C THR A 427 -25.19 -14.56 -11.42
N ASP A 428 -24.88 -13.77 -12.44
CA ASP A 428 -24.79 -14.24 -13.82
C ASP A 428 -23.33 -14.39 -14.33
N ILE A 429 -22.34 -14.27 -13.43
CA ILE A 429 -20.92 -14.32 -13.79
C ILE A 429 -20.20 -15.39 -12.95
N ASP A 430 -19.57 -16.32 -13.63
CA ASP A 430 -18.78 -17.38 -13.00
C ASP A 430 -17.35 -16.92 -12.67
N TYR A 431 -17.17 -15.64 -12.31
CA TYR A 431 -15.87 -15.20 -11.89
C TYR A 431 -15.96 -14.10 -10.83
N TYR A 432 -15.15 -14.20 -9.82
CA TYR A 432 -15.10 -13.26 -8.72
C TYR A 432 -13.76 -13.37 -8.01
N TYR A 433 -13.49 -12.41 -7.15
CA TYR A 433 -12.29 -12.39 -6.32
C TYR A 433 -12.63 -12.77 -4.91
N THR A 434 -11.82 -13.60 -4.31
CA THR A 434 -12.03 -14.07 -2.95
C THR A 434 -10.81 -13.85 -2.09
N LEU A 435 -11.01 -13.21 -0.96
CA LEU A 435 -10.09 -13.24 0.17
C LEU A 435 -10.39 -14.52 0.94
N VAL A 436 -9.50 -15.49 0.88
CA VAL A 436 -9.70 -16.81 1.48
C VAL A 436 -8.90 -16.92 2.75
N VAL A 437 -9.57 -17.27 3.85
CA VAL A 437 -8.93 -17.57 5.14
C VAL A 437 -8.76 -19.07 5.24
N ASN A 438 -7.52 -19.51 4.97
CA ASN A 438 -7.14 -20.92 4.96
C ASN A 438 -6.57 -21.34 6.32
N PRO A 439 -6.82 -22.58 6.78
CA PRO A 439 -6.01 -23.20 7.82
C PRO A 439 -4.63 -23.55 7.24
N GLU A 440 -3.56 -23.22 7.96
CA GLU A 440 -2.20 -23.61 7.61
C GLU A 440 -1.69 -24.72 8.53
N ASP A 441 -1.86 -24.53 9.82
CA ASP A 441 -1.60 -25.52 10.84
C ASP A 441 -2.58 -25.36 12.02
N GLU A 442 -2.33 -26.03 13.11
CA GLU A 442 -3.19 -25.97 14.31
C GLU A 442 -3.28 -24.56 14.91
N ASN A 443 -2.24 -23.75 14.75
CA ASN A 443 -2.09 -22.45 15.40
C ASN A 443 -2.18 -21.26 14.43
N HIS A 444 -2.06 -21.49 13.13
CA HIS A 444 -1.97 -20.40 12.15
C HIS A 444 -3.01 -20.50 11.06
N ARG A 445 -3.39 -19.32 10.59
CA ARG A 445 -4.21 -19.10 9.41
C ARG A 445 -3.42 -18.31 8.37
N LYS A 446 -3.88 -18.40 7.13
CA LYS A 446 -3.34 -17.63 6.03
C LYS A 446 -4.46 -17.00 5.20
N VAL A 447 -4.36 -15.69 4.98
CA VAL A 447 -5.21 -15.01 3.99
C VAL A 447 -4.52 -15.08 2.65
N ASN A 448 -5.22 -15.63 1.66
CA ASN A 448 -4.85 -15.58 0.26
C ASN A 448 -5.85 -14.75 -0.53
N PHE A 449 -5.39 -14.06 -1.54
CA PHE A 449 -6.24 -13.50 -2.57
C PHE A 449 -6.29 -14.46 -3.75
N GLU A 450 -7.46 -14.99 -4.02
CA GLU A 450 -7.72 -15.95 -5.08
C GLU A 450 -8.71 -15.37 -6.07
N GLN A 451 -8.57 -15.77 -7.31
CA GLN A 451 -9.57 -15.53 -8.33
C GLN A 451 -10.29 -16.84 -8.60
N GLU A 452 -11.60 -16.81 -8.51
CA GLU A 452 -12.43 -17.92 -8.92
C GLU A 452 -13.07 -17.64 -10.28
N GLY A 453 -13.06 -18.65 -11.14
CA GLY A 453 -13.57 -18.54 -12.50
C GLY A 453 -12.66 -17.77 -13.45
N PHE A 454 -13.13 -17.64 -14.66
CA PHE A 454 -12.53 -16.83 -15.71
C PHE A 454 -13.60 -16.46 -16.72
N ARG A 455 -13.32 -15.49 -17.57
CA ARG A 455 -14.15 -15.25 -18.75
C ARG A 455 -13.34 -15.23 -20.02
N MET A 456 -14.00 -15.61 -21.09
CA MET A 456 -13.51 -15.38 -22.45
C MET A 456 -14.06 -14.06 -22.95
N VAL A 457 -13.19 -13.22 -23.46
CA VAL A 457 -13.56 -11.96 -24.12
C VAL A 457 -13.06 -11.95 -25.54
N LYS A 458 -13.85 -11.34 -26.41
CA LYS A 458 -13.43 -11.08 -27.78
C LYS A 458 -12.63 -9.79 -27.81
N VAL A 459 -11.46 -9.86 -28.38
CA VAL A 459 -10.57 -8.73 -28.63
C VAL A 459 -10.27 -8.66 -30.13
N TYR A 460 -9.92 -7.48 -30.61
CA TYR A 460 -9.47 -7.31 -31.97
C TYR A 460 -7.98 -7.04 -31.95
N ASP A 461 -7.22 -7.76 -32.78
CA ASP A 461 -5.80 -7.55 -32.94
C ASP A 461 -5.49 -6.27 -33.77
N GLU A 462 -4.22 -5.99 -33.98
CA GLU A 462 -3.77 -4.81 -34.73
C GLU A 462 -4.28 -4.79 -36.18
N ASP A 463 -4.64 -5.95 -36.72
CA ASP A 463 -5.19 -6.12 -38.04
C ASP A 463 -6.74 -6.10 -38.06
N GLY A 464 -7.35 -5.87 -36.90
CA GLY A 464 -8.81 -5.83 -36.74
C GLY A 464 -9.46 -7.21 -36.75
N LYS A 465 -8.70 -8.29 -36.59
CA LYS A 465 -9.22 -9.64 -36.53
C LYS A 465 -9.66 -9.99 -35.11
N GLU A 466 -10.90 -10.49 -35.01
CA GLU A 466 -11.45 -10.97 -33.77
C GLU A 466 -10.72 -12.22 -33.26
N LYS A 467 -10.38 -12.23 -31.98
CA LYS A 467 -9.93 -13.43 -31.26
C LYS A 467 -10.52 -13.48 -29.87
N GLU A 468 -10.71 -14.65 -29.35
CA GLU A 468 -11.11 -14.87 -27.97
C GLU A 468 -9.87 -15.00 -27.08
N VAL A 469 -9.85 -14.26 -25.97
CA VAL A 469 -8.79 -14.33 -24.97
C VAL A 469 -9.40 -14.57 -23.59
N ARG A 470 -8.69 -15.36 -22.79
CA ARG A 470 -9.05 -15.57 -21.41
C ARG A 470 -8.65 -14.35 -20.60
N VAL A 471 -9.61 -13.73 -19.93
CA VAL A 471 -9.36 -12.67 -18.98
C VAL A 471 -9.45 -13.24 -17.58
N ASN A 472 -8.35 -13.24 -16.92
CA ASN A 472 -8.27 -13.45 -15.49
C ASN A 472 -8.47 -12.09 -14.81
N GLY A 473 -8.76 -12.05 -13.56
CA GLY A 473 -9.12 -10.80 -12.89
C GLY A 473 -8.02 -9.76 -12.73
N CYS A 474 -8.36 -8.65 -12.12
CA CYS A 474 -7.53 -7.46 -11.99
C CYS A 474 -7.01 -7.24 -10.56
N GLY A 475 -6.90 -8.28 -9.75
CA GLY A 475 -6.30 -8.22 -8.43
C GLY A 475 -4.88 -8.80 -8.41
N PHE A 476 -4.14 -8.53 -7.36
CA PHE A 476 -2.87 -9.21 -7.10
C PHE A 476 -3.14 -10.56 -6.47
N VAL A 477 -3.08 -11.60 -7.28
CA VAL A 477 -3.20 -12.96 -6.77
C VAL A 477 -1.90 -13.35 -6.10
N GLU A 478 -1.94 -13.66 -4.82
CA GLU A 478 -0.74 -13.98 -4.06
C GLU A 478 -0.31 -15.45 -4.13
N GLY A 479 -1.12 -16.31 -4.74
CA GLY A 479 -0.79 -17.71 -4.85
C GLY A 479 -0.49 -18.35 -3.47
N ILE A 480 0.67 -18.97 -3.32
CA ILE A 480 1.08 -19.63 -2.07
C ILE A 480 1.61 -18.68 -0.99
N ASP A 481 1.88 -17.42 -1.33
CA ASP A 481 2.58 -16.48 -0.45
C ASP A 481 1.65 -15.57 0.36
N GLY A 482 0.45 -15.95 0.65
CA GLY A 482 -0.50 -15.14 1.43
C GLY A 482 0.04 -14.63 2.77
N TYR A 483 -0.75 -13.87 3.48
CA TYR A 483 -0.41 -13.31 4.79
C TYR A 483 -0.78 -14.27 5.91
N TRP A 484 0.18 -14.61 6.79
CA TRP A 484 0.01 -15.54 7.90
C TRP A 484 -0.28 -14.79 9.20
N PHE A 485 -1.21 -15.32 9.99
CA PHE A 485 -1.55 -14.78 11.29
C PHE A 485 -1.95 -15.88 12.28
N GLU A 486 -1.85 -15.59 13.57
CA GLU A 486 -2.23 -16.53 14.62
C GLU A 486 -3.75 -16.78 14.61
N ARG A 487 -4.12 -18.04 14.65
CA ARG A 487 -5.54 -18.46 14.74
C ARG A 487 -6.11 -18.04 16.10
N PRO A 488 -7.27 -17.39 16.17
CA PRO A 488 -7.95 -17.14 17.43
C PRO A 488 -8.34 -18.47 18.09
N GLN A 489 -8.05 -18.60 19.39
CA GLN A 489 -8.24 -19.88 20.12
C GLN A 489 -9.69 -20.32 20.19
N ASP A 490 -10.63 -19.38 20.20
CA ASP A 490 -12.07 -19.62 20.21
C ASP A 490 -12.69 -19.80 18.81
N ASN A 491 -11.86 -19.75 17.77
CA ASN A 491 -12.26 -19.80 16.37
C ASN A 491 -13.26 -18.68 15.96
N VAL A 492 -13.21 -17.54 16.63
CA VAL A 492 -14.04 -16.37 16.32
C VAL A 492 -13.20 -15.32 15.59
N TYR A 493 -13.64 -14.95 14.39
CA TYR A 493 -12.99 -13.99 13.51
C TYR A 493 -13.88 -12.76 13.38
N HIS A 494 -13.45 -11.64 13.95
CA HIS A 494 -14.04 -10.33 13.70
C HIS A 494 -13.42 -9.76 12.45
N ILE A 495 -14.25 -9.50 11.46
CA ILE A 495 -13.84 -9.09 10.13
C ILE A 495 -14.31 -7.66 9.90
N ASP A 496 -13.38 -6.79 9.54
CA ASP A 496 -13.65 -5.45 9.06
C ASP A 496 -12.97 -5.24 7.71
N ILE A 497 -13.75 -4.85 6.70
CA ILE A 497 -13.25 -4.59 5.35
C ILE A 497 -13.60 -3.16 4.98
N TYR A 498 -12.58 -2.37 4.70
CA TYR A 498 -12.73 -1.03 4.17
C TYR A 498 -12.42 -1.00 2.69
N THR A 499 -13.31 -0.46 1.90
CA THR A 499 -13.07 -0.21 0.48
C THR A 499 -13.21 1.26 0.15
N ASP A 500 -12.32 1.76 -0.69
CA ASP A 500 -12.37 3.09 -1.25
C ASP A 500 -11.96 2.99 -2.72
N ASN A 501 -12.94 3.08 -3.61
CA ASN A 501 -12.76 2.74 -5.01
C ASN A 501 -12.20 1.32 -5.16
N SER A 502 -11.02 1.19 -5.73
CA SER A 502 -10.33 -0.09 -5.95
C SER A 502 -9.40 -0.51 -4.81
N VAL A 503 -9.15 0.34 -3.83
CA VAL A 503 -8.35 -0.03 -2.65
C VAL A 503 -9.24 -0.74 -1.65
N LEU A 504 -8.77 -1.89 -1.18
CA LEU A 504 -9.40 -2.68 -0.14
C LEU A 504 -8.40 -2.96 0.97
N VAL A 505 -8.84 -2.87 2.21
CA VAL A 505 -8.10 -3.35 3.38
C VAL A 505 -9.01 -4.23 4.21
N LEU A 506 -8.55 -5.46 4.47
CA LEU A 506 -9.17 -6.40 5.38
C LEU A 506 -8.42 -6.38 6.71
N TYR A 507 -9.15 -6.28 7.81
CA TYR A 507 -8.65 -6.51 9.17
C TYR A 507 -9.32 -7.72 9.79
N ILE A 508 -8.55 -8.52 10.54
CA ILE A 508 -9.04 -9.67 11.31
C ILE A 508 -8.46 -9.59 12.72
N ASN A 509 -9.30 -9.42 13.73
CA ASN A 509 -8.96 -9.49 15.16
C ASN A 509 -7.72 -8.67 15.58
N ASP A 510 -7.40 -7.57 14.91
CA ASP A 510 -6.18 -6.76 15.12
C ASP A 510 -4.85 -7.55 14.99
N VAL A 511 -4.89 -8.74 14.42
CA VAL A 511 -3.70 -9.58 14.18
C VAL A 511 -3.38 -9.74 12.69
N CYS A 512 -4.28 -9.33 11.81
CA CYS A 512 -4.10 -9.37 10.37
C CYS A 512 -4.60 -8.06 9.75
N ALA A 513 -3.74 -7.42 8.97
CA ALA A 513 -4.13 -6.43 7.98
C ALA A 513 -3.73 -6.98 6.60
N TYR A 514 -4.61 -6.84 5.62
CA TYR A 514 -4.40 -7.35 4.28
C TYR A 514 -4.91 -6.35 3.26
N THR A 515 -3.99 -5.58 2.72
CA THR A 515 -4.25 -4.57 1.69
C THR A 515 -4.33 -5.23 0.31
N GLN A 516 -5.25 -4.78 -0.52
CA GLN A 516 -5.39 -5.28 -1.89
C GLN A 516 -5.90 -4.18 -2.84
N ARG A 517 -5.58 -4.32 -4.12
CA ARG A 517 -6.14 -3.51 -5.19
C ARG A 517 -7.09 -4.37 -6.03
N ILE A 518 -8.39 -4.09 -5.96
CA ILE A 518 -9.43 -4.84 -6.66
C ILE A 518 -10.32 -3.84 -7.39
N TYR A 519 -10.27 -3.82 -8.71
CA TYR A 519 -11.13 -2.96 -9.52
C TYR A 519 -12.54 -3.54 -9.65
N GLY A 520 -13.55 -2.66 -9.69
CA GLY A 520 -14.92 -3.05 -9.90
C GLY A 520 -15.68 -3.52 -8.67
N ILE A 521 -15.19 -3.20 -7.46
CA ILE A 521 -15.92 -3.51 -6.21
C ILE A 521 -17.28 -2.81 -6.20
N GLN A 522 -17.28 -1.52 -6.52
CA GLN A 522 -18.51 -0.73 -6.61
C GLN A 522 -19.47 -1.31 -7.64
N LYS A 523 -20.76 -1.20 -7.35
CA LYS A 523 -21.86 -1.69 -8.19
C LYS A 523 -21.94 -3.22 -8.37
N ASN A 524 -21.09 -3.98 -7.68
CA ASN A 524 -21.13 -5.43 -7.67
C ASN A 524 -21.57 -6.00 -6.33
N CYS A 525 -22.15 -7.20 -6.37
CA CYS A 525 -22.52 -7.97 -5.19
C CYS A 525 -21.27 -8.55 -4.50
N TRP A 526 -21.44 -8.95 -3.27
CA TRP A 526 -20.41 -9.62 -2.49
C TRP A 526 -20.98 -10.78 -1.69
N SER A 527 -20.16 -11.72 -1.30
CA SER A 527 -20.61 -12.91 -0.58
C SER A 527 -19.65 -13.36 0.51
N ILE A 528 -20.19 -14.09 1.47
CA ILE A 528 -19.42 -14.89 2.43
C ILE A 528 -19.57 -16.34 2.00
N ASN A 529 -18.44 -17.06 1.95
CA ASN A 529 -18.37 -18.42 1.43
C ASN A 529 -17.80 -19.38 2.48
N ASN A 530 -18.24 -20.62 2.41
CA ASN A 530 -17.68 -21.74 3.16
C ASN A 530 -17.18 -22.80 2.18
N TYR A 531 -16.00 -23.36 2.43
CA TYR A 531 -15.35 -24.33 1.55
C TYR A 531 -15.24 -25.73 2.16
N GLY A 532 -16.22 -26.09 2.97
CA GLY A 532 -16.29 -27.36 3.68
C GLY A 532 -16.47 -27.16 5.19
N GLY A 533 -17.05 -28.16 5.86
CA GLY A 533 -17.42 -28.02 7.26
C GLY A 533 -18.59 -27.08 7.48
N SER A 534 -18.52 -26.26 8.52
CA SER A 534 -19.59 -25.33 8.87
C SER A 534 -19.05 -24.06 9.52
N VAL A 535 -19.54 -22.93 9.05
CA VAL A 535 -19.21 -21.62 9.65
C VAL A 535 -20.49 -20.88 10.02
N THR A 536 -20.50 -20.24 11.18
CA THR A 536 -21.56 -19.35 11.61
C THR A 536 -21.16 -17.90 11.33
N VAL A 537 -22.06 -17.17 10.67
CA VAL A 537 -21.90 -15.76 10.32
C VAL A 537 -22.90 -14.95 11.13
N SER A 538 -22.45 -13.92 11.83
CA SER A 538 -23.31 -13.03 12.61
C SER A 538 -22.89 -11.57 12.44
N ASP A 539 -23.80 -10.67 12.88
CA ASP A 539 -23.56 -9.23 12.95
C ASP A 539 -23.15 -8.57 11.64
N VAL A 540 -23.61 -9.09 10.52
CA VAL A 540 -23.27 -8.56 9.20
C VAL A 540 -23.84 -7.17 9.02
N LYS A 541 -22.98 -6.21 8.75
CA LYS A 541 -23.31 -4.80 8.56
C LYS A 541 -22.51 -4.23 7.40
N VAL A 542 -23.10 -3.30 6.69
CA VAL A 542 -22.43 -2.50 5.67
C VAL A 542 -22.75 -1.04 5.94
N TYR A 543 -21.72 -0.22 5.94
CA TYR A 543 -21.82 1.22 6.05
C TYR A 543 -21.17 1.88 4.85
N GLN A 544 -21.65 3.03 4.45
CA GLN A 544 -21.07 3.88 3.40
C GLN A 544 -20.74 5.27 3.96
N GLN A 545 -19.99 6.05 3.19
CA GLN A 545 -19.69 7.46 3.51
C GLN A 545 -20.80 8.40 3.08
#